data_a9e8351e3b734751e9f12cafc7c1505a
#
_entry.id   a9e8351e3b734751e9f12cafc7c1505a
#
_cell.length_a   1.000
_cell.length_b   1.000
_cell.length_c   1.000
_cell.angle_alpha   90.00
_cell.angle_beta   90.00
_cell.angle_gamma   90.00
#
_symmetry.space_group_name_H-M   'P 1'
#
loop_
_entity.id
_entity.type
_entity.pdbx_description
1 polymer ?
#
loop_
_entity_poly.entity_id
_entity_poly.type
_entity_poly.pdbx_seq_one_letter_code
_entity_poly.pdbx_strand_id
1 'polypeptide(L)'
;VYENFQWSYAPWDKPVHDNIESWEGPLVKTAERFDPGCVGEDAQCGFHASLKYFNGLEIDNIEKRVLSLSEYLMDGLNDLGLKVNTPYEKEQRAGIVTYTNDSYEDNVKSYEAMANEGVMVAHRYTGGVGGIRVSPHFFNTKEEIDRVLETQKQIQRNGR
;
A
#
# COMPACT_ATOMS: atom_id res chain seq x y z
N VAL A 1 6.90 16.11 -19.52
CA VAL A 1 6.22 16.34 -18.22
C VAL A 1 7.17 17.02 -17.23
N TYR A 2 8.47 16.76 -17.29
CA TYR A 2 9.46 17.32 -16.36
C TYR A 2 10.06 18.67 -16.82
N GLU A 3 9.84 19.07 -18.03
CA GLU A 3 10.37 20.33 -18.58
C GLU A 3 9.75 21.57 -17.90
N ASN A 4 8.53 21.48 -17.41
CA ASN A 4 7.83 22.58 -16.75
C ASN A 4 8.25 22.85 -15.30
N PHE A 5 9.04 21.96 -14.68
CA PHE A 5 9.54 22.14 -13.31
C PHE A 5 10.91 22.85 -13.26
N GLN A 6 11.53 23.14 -14.38
CA GLN A 6 12.88 23.67 -14.45
C GLN A 6 13.03 25.10 -13.92
N TRP A 7 11.99 25.92 -14.03
CA TRP A 7 12.06 27.32 -13.67
C TRP A 7 11.80 27.60 -12.17
N SER A 8 11.26 26.67 -11.44
CA SER A 8 10.96 26.81 -10.01
C SER A 8 12.21 26.94 -9.12
N TYR A 9 13.39 26.61 -9.66
CA TYR A 9 14.63 26.39 -8.91
C TYR A 9 15.82 27.12 -9.46
N ALA A 10 15.61 28.31 -9.99
CA ALA A 10 16.68 29.27 -10.20
C ALA A 10 17.28 29.60 -8.82
N PRO A 11 18.64 29.59 -8.67
CA PRO A 11 19.28 30.05 -7.45
C PRO A 11 18.75 31.43 -7.08
N TRP A 12 18.47 31.67 -5.81
CA TRP A 12 17.92 32.92 -5.24
C TRP A 12 18.76 34.18 -5.58
N ASP A 13 20.03 33.99 -5.91
CA ASP A 13 20.98 35.05 -6.26
C ASP A 13 20.94 35.47 -7.74
N LYS A 14 20.10 34.82 -8.56
CA LYS A 14 19.96 35.19 -9.98
C LYS A 14 18.60 35.84 -10.24
N PRO A 15 18.59 37.05 -10.87
CA PRO A 15 17.34 37.68 -11.21
C PRO A 15 16.53 36.80 -12.15
N VAL A 16 15.29 36.51 -11.77
CA VAL A 16 14.30 35.95 -12.69
C VAL A 16 14.02 37.00 -13.74
N HIS A 17 14.47 36.80 -14.96
CA HIS A 17 14.17 37.69 -16.05
C HIS A 17 12.67 37.63 -16.36
N ASP A 18 12.13 38.77 -16.79
CA ASP A 18 10.69 38.96 -17.06
C ASP A 18 10.12 38.02 -18.14
N ASN A 19 10.95 37.18 -18.75
CA ASN A 19 10.56 36.25 -19.80
C ASN A 19 10.82 34.79 -19.30
N ILE A 20 9.82 34.24 -18.62
CA ILE A 20 9.83 32.88 -18.09
C ILE A 20 9.90 31.82 -19.21
N GLU A 21 9.45 32.16 -20.41
CA GLU A 21 9.39 31.25 -21.56
C GLU A 21 10.76 30.91 -22.17
N SER A 22 11.80 31.64 -21.81
CA SER A 22 13.16 31.48 -22.39
C SER A 22 14.24 31.19 -21.34
N TRP A 23 13.91 30.65 -20.18
CA TRP A 23 14.91 30.37 -19.16
C TRP A 23 15.77 29.14 -19.53
N GLU A 24 17.01 29.40 -19.87
CA GLU A 24 18.02 28.38 -20.23
C GLU A 24 19.10 28.19 -19.14
N GLY A 25 18.77 28.49 -17.88
CA GLY A 25 19.71 28.37 -16.78
C GLY A 25 20.06 26.92 -16.46
N PRO A 26 21.23 26.67 -15.84
CA PRO A 26 21.60 25.33 -15.44
C PRO A 26 20.67 24.77 -14.36
N LEU A 27 20.22 23.54 -14.53
CA LEU A 27 19.42 22.85 -13.55
C LEU A 27 20.18 22.65 -12.23
N VAL A 28 19.50 22.81 -11.12
CA VAL A 28 20.02 22.40 -9.82
C VAL A 28 20.31 20.90 -9.84
N LYS A 29 21.51 20.50 -9.44
CA LYS A 29 21.98 19.09 -9.51
C LYS A 29 21.48 18.22 -8.39
N THR A 30 20.82 18.80 -7.38
CA THR A 30 20.27 18.11 -6.21
C THR A 30 18.81 17.72 -6.43
N ALA A 31 18.23 16.97 -5.50
CA ALA A 31 16.82 16.59 -5.51
C ALA A 31 15.86 17.81 -5.43
N GLU A 32 16.36 18.97 -4.98
CA GLU A 32 15.60 20.23 -4.93
C GLU A 32 14.98 20.61 -6.28
N ARG A 33 15.56 20.17 -7.40
CA ARG A 33 14.99 20.40 -8.75
C ARG A 33 13.60 19.77 -8.95
N PHE A 34 13.17 18.87 -8.06
CA PHE A 34 11.85 18.22 -8.09
C PHE A 34 10.86 18.82 -7.10
N ASP A 35 11.29 19.83 -6.34
CA ASP A 35 10.46 20.48 -5.35
C ASP A 35 9.54 21.53 -6.04
N PRO A 36 8.22 21.38 -6.12
CA PRO A 36 7.33 22.21 -6.92
C PRO A 36 6.95 23.55 -6.28
N GLY A 37 7.67 23.99 -5.27
CA GLY A 37 7.40 25.25 -4.56
C GLY A 37 7.13 25.08 -3.08
N CYS A 38 6.32 25.97 -2.48
CA CYS A 38 6.06 25.92 -1.05
C CYS A 38 5.38 24.62 -0.63
N VAL A 39 6.02 23.90 0.28
CA VAL A 39 5.44 22.70 0.91
C VAL A 39 4.32 23.15 1.86
N GLY A 40 3.19 22.46 1.88
CA GLY A 40 2.11 22.75 2.82
C GLY A 40 2.59 22.55 4.27
N GLU A 41 2.67 23.61 5.04
CA GLU A 41 3.17 23.59 6.43
C GLU A 41 2.29 22.72 7.34
N ASP A 42 0.99 22.71 7.10
CA ASP A 42 0.00 21.87 7.76
C ASP A 42 0.26 20.38 7.51
N ALA A 43 0.57 20.01 6.28
CA ALA A 43 0.95 18.64 5.92
C ALA A 43 2.27 18.22 6.59
N GLN A 44 3.25 19.12 6.71
CA GLN A 44 4.51 18.86 7.43
C GLN A 44 4.28 18.63 8.91
N CYS A 45 3.43 19.44 9.56
CA CYS A 45 3.07 19.26 10.96
C CYS A 45 2.40 17.89 11.20
N GLY A 46 1.46 17.50 10.34
CA GLY A 46 0.82 16.19 10.38
C GLY A 46 1.80 15.04 10.18
N PHE A 47 2.71 15.19 9.21
CA PHE A 47 3.77 14.20 8.95
C PHE A 47 4.73 14.06 10.13
N HIS A 48 5.17 15.17 10.73
CA HIS A 48 6.01 15.15 11.93
C HIS A 48 5.32 14.40 13.09
N ALA A 49 4.05 14.70 13.36
CA ALA A 49 3.29 14.02 14.40
C ALA A 49 3.17 12.50 14.13
N SER A 50 2.94 12.10 12.89
CA SER A 50 2.88 10.71 12.48
C SER A 50 4.23 10.00 12.68
N LEU A 51 5.34 10.62 12.26
CA LEU A 51 6.69 10.06 12.48
C LEU A 51 7.00 9.88 13.97
N LYS A 52 6.64 10.86 14.79
CA LYS A 52 6.83 10.77 16.26
C LYS A 52 6.02 9.61 16.85
N TYR A 53 4.78 9.41 16.38
CA TYR A 53 3.95 8.29 16.81
C TYR A 53 4.55 6.95 16.43
N PHE A 54 4.94 6.74 15.16
CA PHE A 54 5.55 5.51 14.69
C PHE A 54 6.88 5.19 15.38
N ASN A 55 7.74 6.20 15.58
CA ASN A 55 8.99 6.03 16.31
C ASN A 55 8.75 5.63 17.78
N GLY A 56 7.68 6.12 18.40
CA GLY A 56 7.30 5.74 19.76
C GLY A 56 6.79 4.30 19.89
N LEU A 57 6.28 3.71 18.80
CA LEU A 57 5.88 2.30 18.75
C LEU A 57 7.05 1.36 18.44
N GLU A 58 8.17 1.90 17.98
CA GLU A 58 9.34 1.18 17.48
C GLU A 58 9.02 0.37 16.20
N ILE A 59 9.69 0.70 15.10
CA ILE A 59 9.40 0.13 13.78
C ILE A 59 9.53 -1.40 13.74
N ASP A 60 10.47 -1.97 14.50
CA ASP A 60 10.68 -3.40 14.60
C ASP A 60 9.49 -4.13 15.24
N ASN A 61 8.80 -3.48 16.19
CA ASN A 61 7.58 -4.02 16.79
C ASN A 61 6.42 -3.99 15.80
N ILE A 62 6.32 -2.93 15.01
CA ILE A 62 5.34 -2.81 13.93
C ILE A 62 5.56 -3.92 12.91
N GLU A 63 6.80 -4.11 12.45
CA GLU A 63 7.15 -5.16 11.49
C GLU A 63 6.77 -6.55 12.02
N LYS A 64 7.23 -6.90 13.21
CA LYS A 64 6.91 -8.19 13.85
C LYS A 64 5.39 -8.44 13.92
N ARG A 65 4.63 -7.41 14.29
CA ARG A 65 3.16 -7.50 14.39
C ARG A 65 2.53 -7.73 13.02
N VAL A 66 2.92 -6.96 12.02
CA VAL A 66 2.40 -7.05 10.65
C VAL A 66 2.72 -8.41 10.04
N LEU A 67 3.97 -8.88 10.17
CA LEU A 67 4.38 -10.20 9.67
C LEU A 67 3.63 -11.34 10.36
N SER A 68 3.40 -11.26 11.67
CA SER A 68 2.63 -12.25 12.42
C SER A 68 1.17 -12.33 11.96
N LEU A 69 0.52 -11.19 11.72
CA LEU A 69 -0.87 -11.17 11.21
C LEU A 69 -0.95 -11.71 9.79
N SER A 70 0.03 -11.36 8.94
CA SER A 70 0.10 -11.88 7.58
C SER A 70 0.32 -13.39 7.54
N GLU A 71 1.19 -13.92 8.38
CA GLU A 71 1.45 -15.35 8.50
C GLU A 71 0.18 -16.10 8.96
N TYR A 72 -0.48 -15.59 9.99
CA TYR A 72 -1.74 -16.14 10.48
C TYR A 72 -2.83 -16.20 9.39
N LEU A 73 -2.93 -15.13 8.58
CA LEU A 73 -3.85 -15.10 7.45
C LEU A 73 -3.46 -16.13 6.37
N MET A 74 -2.18 -16.20 6.02
CA MET A 74 -1.69 -17.14 4.99
C MET A 74 -1.93 -18.59 5.38
N ASP A 75 -1.69 -18.94 6.64
CA ASP A 75 -1.95 -20.29 7.18
C ASP A 75 -3.43 -20.63 7.08
N GLY A 76 -4.32 -19.73 7.55
CA GLY A 76 -5.76 -19.92 7.44
C GLY A 76 -6.28 -20.03 6.00
N LEU A 77 -5.71 -19.30 5.06
CA LEU A 77 -6.05 -19.42 3.64
C LEU A 77 -5.60 -20.75 3.03
N ASN A 78 -4.42 -21.24 3.41
CA ASN A 78 -3.96 -22.57 3.00
C ASN A 78 -4.81 -23.70 3.59
N ASP A 79 -5.22 -23.58 4.86
CA ASP A 79 -6.15 -24.55 5.49
C ASP A 79 -7.50 -24.61 4.76
N LEU A 80 -7.91 -23.52 4.14
CA LEU A 80 -9.09 -23.45 3.26
C LEU A 80 -8.83 -23.99 1.85
N GLY A 81 -7.58 -24.41 1.54
CA GLY A 81 -7.19 -24.92 0.23
C GLY A 81 -7.04 -23.86 -0.86
N LEU A 82 -6.89 -22.58 -0.48
CA LEU A 82 -6.72 -21.49 -1.41
C LEU A 82 -5.27 -21.31 -1.82
N LYS A 83 -5.06 -20.88 -3.05
CA LYS A 83 -3.71 -20.59 -3.54
C LYS A 83 -3.25 -19.22 -3.04
N VAL A 84 -2.31 -19.20 -2.11
CA VAL A 84 -1.63 -17.98 -1.67
C VAL A 84 -0.50 -17.65 -2.64
N ASN A 85 -0.55 -16.44 -3.21
CA ASN A 85 0.44 -15.96 -4.18
C ASN A 85 1.62 -15.23 -3.48
N THR A 86 1.43 -14.80 -2.24
CA THR A 86 2.48 -14.15 -1.43
C THR A 86 3.49 -15.19 -0.96
N PRO A 87 4.81 -14.96 -1.12
CA PRO A 87 5.85 -15.86 -0.64
C PRO A 87 5.78 -16.07 0.88
N TYR A 88 6.16 -17.27 1.35
CA TYR A 88 6.24 -17.59 2.78
C TYR A 88 7.53 -17.08 3.43
N GLU A 89 8.57 -16.91 2.64
CA GLU A 89 9.87 -16.43 3.09
C GLU A 89 9.73 -14.98 3.58
N LYS A 90 10.15 -14.72 4.83
CA LYS A 90 9.97 -13.41 5.49
C LYS A 90 10.70 -12.29 4.77
N GLU A 91 11.81 -12.61 4.12
CA GLU A 91 12.65 -11.67 3.38
C GLU A 91 12.02 -11.25 2.03
N GLN A 92 11.00 -11.98 1.57
CA GLN A 92 10.32 -11.75 0.28
C GLN A 92 8.92 -11.19 0.43
N ARG A 93 8.46 -10.93 1.65
CA ARG A 93 7.11 -10.44 1.93
C ARG A 93 7.08 -9.28 2.91
N ALA A 94 5.98 -8.57 2.89
CA ALA A 94 5.61 -7.57 3.87
C ALA A 94 4.20 -7.89 4.43
N GLY A 95 3.43 -6.87 4.81
CA GLY A 95 2.09 -7.05 5.35
C GLY A 95 0.99 -7.40 4.33
N ILE A 96 1.29 -7.39 3.02
CA ILE A 96 0.29 -7.64 1.99
C ILE A 96 0.22 -9.13 1.69
N VAL A 97 -0.99 -9.71 1.78
CA VAL A 97 -1.27 -11.09 1.40
C VAL A 97 -2.21 -11.10 0.21
N THR A 98 -1.81 -11.79 -0.86
CA THR A 98 -2.63 -11.99 -2.05
C THR A 98 -2.89 -13.47 -2.23
N TYR A 99 -4.15 -13.83 -2.43
CA TYR A 99 -4.57 -15.20 -2.73
C TYR A 99 -5.58 -15.21 -3.87
N THR A 100 -5.80 -16.37 -4.46
CA THR A 100 -6.75 -16.54 -5.55
C THR A 100 -7.67 -17.73 -5.32
N ASN A 101 -8.92 -17.59 -5.73
CA ASN A 101 -9.87 -18.67 -5.92
C ASN A 101 -9.63 -19.34 -7.28
N ASP A 102 -10.45 -20.33 -7.64
CA ASP A 102 -10.28 -21.16 -8.83
C ASP A 102 -10.42 -20.36 -10.14
N SER A 103 -11.24 -19.31 -10.15
CA SER A 103 -11.46 -18.48 -11.34
C SER A 103 -11.44 -16.97 -11.03
N TYR A 104 -11.37 -16.16 -12.08
CA TYR A 104 -11.53 -14.70 -11.97
C TYR A 104 -12.91 -14.34 -11.41
N GLU A 105 -13.96 -15.00 -11.90
CA GLU A 105 -15.34 -14.79 -11.49
C GLU A 105 -15.55 -15.12 -10.01
N ASP A 106 -14.88 -16.17 -9.51
CA ASP A 106 -14.94 -16.52 -8.08
C ASP A 106 -14.18 -15.52 -7.21
N ASN A 107 -13.11 -14.90 -7.71
CA ASN A 107 -12.46 -13.79 -7.04
C ASN A 107 -13.39 -12.55 -6.97
N VAL A 108 -14.13 -12.24 -8.04
CA VAL A 108 -15.12 -11.15 -8.02
C VAL A 108 -16.21 -11.42 -6.98
N LYS A 109 -16.80 -12.63 -6.98
CA LYS A 109 -17.81 -13.02 -5.97
C LYS A 109 -17.27 -12.92 -4.54
N SER A 110 -16.04 -13.37 -4.31
CA SER A 110 -15.38 -13.27 -3.01
C SER A 110 -15.20 -11.83 -2.57
N TYR A 111 -14.77 -10.96 -3.47
CA TYR A 111 -14.62 -9.53 -3.22
C TYR A 111 -15.95 -8.88 -2.82
N GLU A 112 -17.02 -9.13 -3.59
CA GLU A 112 -18.34 -8.59 -3.34
C GLU A 112 -18.93 -9.10 -2.02
N ALA A 113 -18.81 -10.39 -1.75
CA ALA A 113 -19.28 -10.98 -0.50
C ALA A 113 -18.54 -10.42 0.72
N MET A 114 -17.23 -10.22 0.64
CA MET A 114 -16.46 -9.58 1.71
C MET A 114 -16.91 -8.14 1.93
N ALA A 115 -17.14 -7.37 0.86
CA ALA A 115 -17.63 -6.00 0.97
C ALA A 115 -19.01 -5.95 1.65
N ASN A 116 -19.92 -6.87 1.32
CA ASN A 116 -21.24 -7.00 1.95
C ASN A 116 -21.17 -7.31 3.45
N GLU A 117 -20.17 -8.08 3.87
CA GLU A 117 -19.90 -8.37 5.29
C GLU A 117 -19.08 -7.27 6.00
N GLY A 118 -18.82 -6.15 5.31
CA GLY A 118 -18.03 -5.04 5.84
C GLY A 118 -16.51 -5.34 5.95
N VAL A 119 -16.04 -6.36 5.25
CA VAL A 119 -14.62 -6.71 5.17
C VAL A 119 -13.99 -6.02 3.98
N MET A 120 -13.18 -5.00 4.24
CA MET A 120 -12.55 -4.20 3.19
C MET A 120 -11.26 -4.84 2.69
N VAL A 121 -11.30 -5.37 1.48
CA VAL A 121 -10.17 -5.96 0.76
C VAL A 121 -10.06 -5.33 -0.63
N ALA A 122 -9.06 -5.71 -1.41
CA ALA A 122 -8.95 -5.26 -2.80
C ALA A 122 -8.92 -6.44 -3.77
N HIS A 123 -9.56 -6.28 -4.91
CA HIS A 123 -9.45 -7.19 -6.05
C HIS A 123 -8.40 -6.60 -7.02
N ARG A 124 -7.26 -7.28 -7.17
CA ARG A 124 -6.11 -6.74 -7.92
C ARG A 124 -5.42 -7.81 -8.76
N TYR A 125 -5.03 -7.41 -9.98
CA TYR A 125 -4.21 -8.20 -10.89
C TYR A 125 -3.08 -7.36 -11.47
N THR A 126 -1.92 -7.98 -11.66
CA THR A 126 -0.77 -7.40 -12.33
C THR A 126 -0.07 -8.49 -13.13
N GLY A 127 0.12 -8.29 -14.43
CA GLY A 127 0.78 -9.28 -15.29
C GLY A 127 0.11 -10.66 -15.30
N GLY A 128 -1.21 -10.72 -15.14
CA GLY A 128 -1.95 -11.99 -15.11
C GLY A 128 -1.94 -12.73 -13.76
N VAL A 129 -1.22 -12.20 -12.77
CA VAL A 129 -1.19 -12.75 -11.40
C VAL A 129 -1.96 -11.83 -10.47
N GLY A 130 -2.79 -12.40 -9.60
CA GLY A 130 -3.58 -11.60 -8.66
C GLY A 130 -4.68 -12.39 -7.98
N GLY A 131 -5.74 -11.69 -7.60
CA GLY A 131 -6.90 -12.19 -6.87
C GLY A 131 -7.34 -11.21 -5.80
N ILE A 132 -7.63 -11.73 -4.61
CA ILE A 132 -7.99 -10.93 -3.45
C ILE A 132 -6.72 -10.53 -2.70
N ARG A 133 -6.56 -9.23 -2.49
CA ARG A 133 -5.46 -8.66 -1.72
C ARG A 133 -5.96 -8.16 -0.38
N VAL A 134 -5.43 -8.72 0.67
CA VAL A 134 -5.64 -8.32 2.06
C VAL A 134 -4.39 -7.60 2.55
N SER A 135 -4.56 -6.46 3.20
CA SER A 135 -3.45 -5.61 3.64
C SER A 135 -3.56 -5.35 5.15
N PRO A 136 -3.32 -6.35 6.00
CA PRO A 136 -3.31 -6.15 7.44
C PRO A 136 -2.18 -5.22 7.85
N HIS A 137 -2.45 -4.41 8.88
CA HIS A 137 -1.47 -3.52 9.47
C HIS A 137 -1.38 -3.74 10.98
N PHE A 138 -0.44 -3.10 11.66
CA PHE A 138 -0.18 -3.32 13.09
C PHE A 138 -1.40 -3.08 13.99
N PHE A 139 -2.34 -2.24 13.58
CA PHE A 139 -3.56 -1.92 14.33
C PHE A 139 -4.68 -2.94 14.14
N ASN A 140 -4.57 -3.85 13.18
CA ASN A 140 -5.56 -4.91 13.01
C ASN A 140 -5.44 -5.98 14.10
N THR A 141 -6.55 -6.66 14.37
CA THR A 141 -6.66 -7.75 15.35
C THR A 141 -6.70 -9.11 14.66
N LYS A 142 -6.52 -10.19 15.42
CA LYS A 142 -6.71 -11.56 14.91
C LYS A 142 -8.16 -11.82 14.56
N GLU A 143 -9.08 -11.29 15.34
CA GLU A 143 -10.53 -11.43 15.12
C GLU A 143 -10.96 -10.80 13.79
N GLU A 144 -10.30 -9.73 13.36
CA GLU A 144 -10.53 -9.15 12.03
C GLU A 144 -9.99 -10.06 10.91
N ILE A 145 -8.86 -10.73 11.13
CA ILE A 145 -8.33 -11.74 10.20
C ILE A 145 -9.28 -12.97 10.16
N ASP A 146 -9.78 -13.40 11.31
CA ASP A 146 -10.76 -14.51 11.40
C ASP A 146 -12.03 -14.20 10.60
N ARG A 147 -12.50 -12.95 10.60
CA ARG A 147 -13.63 -12.54 9.76
C ARG A 147 -13.37 -12.73 8.27
N VAL A 148 -12.15 -12.39 7.79
CA VAL A 148 -11.76 -12.64 6.40
C VAL A 148 -11.85 -14.14 6.09
N LEU A 149 -11.27 -14.99 6.96
CA LEU A 149 -11.23 -16.44 6.78
C LEU A 149 -12.62 -17.06 6.84
N GLU A 150 -13.46 -16.65 7.80
CA GLU A 150 -14.84 -17.12 7.94
C GLU A 150 -15.70 -16.74 6.73
N THR A 151 -15.61 -15.48 6.27
CA THR A 151 -16.33 -15.04 5.09
C THR A 151 -15.91 -15.85 3.86
N GLN A 152 -14.61 -16.05 3.67
CA GLN A 152 -14.10 -16.86 2.56
C GLN A 152 -14.58 -18.33 2.64
N LYS A 153 -14.60 -18.90 3.82
CA LYS A 153 -15.14 -20.25 4.06
C LYS A 153 -16.63 -20.38 3.73
N GLN A 154 -17.42 -19.36 4.05
CA GLN A 154 -18.84 -19.31 3.72
C GLN A 154 -19.07 -19.26 2.20
N ILE A 155 -18.27 -18.45 1.49
CA ILE A 155 -18.33 -18.35 0.03
C ILE A 155 -18.08 -19.71 -0.62
N GLN A 156 -17.04 -20.44 -0.17
CA GLN A 156 -16.72 -21.77 -0.70
C GLN A 156 -17.82 -22.80 -0.43
N ARG A 157 -18.57 -22.67 0.68
CA ARG A 157 -19.72 -23.55 0.99
C ARG A 157 -20.92 -23.25 0.13
N ASN A 158 -21.18 -22.00 -0.18
CA ASN A 158 -22.34 -21.55 -0.95
C ASN A 158 -22.14 -21.69 -2.48
N GLY A 159 -20.89 -21.81 -2.92
CA GLY A 159 -20.52 -21.97 -4.34
C GLY A 159 -20.43 -23.42 -4.82
N ARG A 160 -20.58 -24.38 -3.90
CA ARG A 160 -20.69 -25.82 -4.18
C ARG A 160 -22.16 -26.23 -4.22
#